data_d09bee27df336ffdedb5f0c7c87bd069
#
_entry.id   d09bee27df336ffdedb5f0c7c87bd069
#
_cell.length_a   1.000
_cell.length_b   1.000
_cell.length_c   1.000
_cell.angle_alpha   90.00
_cell.angle_beta   90.00
_cell.angle_gamma   90.00
#
_symmetry.space_group_name_H-M   'P 1'
#
loop_
_entity.id
_entity.type
_entity.pdbx_description
1 polymer ?
#
loop_
_entity_poly.entity_id
_entity_poly.type
_entity_poly.pdbx_seq_one_letter_code
_entity_poly.pdbx_strand_id
1 'polypeptide(L)'
;MSKQPTKITVTDDNKVCISCRGRTNCEQLSVFSELSCAGIAKRSSDVLNTISLSASNMDKLGGAPLTLLNRSNGMYTDVVAAKADIDDDKIKISNYVAEWLGIDDAANDKITLTLLTNKTVVASKVTVQKIDFIKNDYIVMSRPDYDVVAGSMANFRLLSISNGYTGEEMIVKRDHIKVDGKLAKGEILLNKKQRTYLGLQTPLYLPQHLYDKLKAATKIDKEEQKLFNRGYDPETRMLADDLPYEATRALNKLVEKYLPTNLTIRPVLQSFNNKPHRFWSRLADFFVGKSTMPLVCRRPYDTDEGSDVVRMSKSNMKLLGIDNMDRVILRHKNKSLSVAVLEIDDNDMFYKENLPININNAIGIPVHLRKQLGITRLNAVVKVDRDTGFIFRKSINEQIVPILLTLFSVNVFRDENIWKSVLLSLLAVPIVVYFNLSGKRNQRGAK
;
A
#
# COMPACT_ATOMS: atom_id res chain seq x y z
N MET A 1 1.16 -16.32 -19.89
CA MET A 1 0.39 -17.24 -19.02
C MET A 1 -0.28 -16.42 -17.91
N SER A 2 -1.57 -16.09 -18.07
CA SER A 2 -2.36 -15.39 -17.06
C SER A 2 -2.49 -16.27 -15.82
N LYS A 3 -1.99 -15.80 -14.68
CA LYS A 3 -2.17 -16.49 -13.41
C LYS A 3 -3.62 -16.34 -12.99
N GLN A 4 -4.35 -17.44 -12.93
CA GLN A 4 -5.69 -17.45 -12.38
C GLN A 4 -5.68 -16.90 -10.93
N PRO A 5 -6.68 -16.07 -10.55
CA PRO A 5 -6.79 -15.55 -9.21
C PRO A 5 -6.91 -16.67 -8.18
N THR A 6 -6.42 -16.41 -6.97
CA THR A 6 -6.57 -17.31 -5.83
C THR A 6 -8.06 -17.44 -5.52
N LYS A 7 -8.58 -18.67 -5.57
CA LYS A 7 -9.99 -18.93 -5.33
C LYS A 7 -10.24 -19.06 -3.82
N ILE A 8 -11.13 -18.23 -3.28
CA ILE A 8 -11.64 -18.39 -1.92
C ILE A 8 -12.86 -19.31 -1.98
N THR A 9 -12.87 -20.32 -1.13
CA THR A 9 -14.03 -21.19 -0.91
C THR A 9 -14.49 -21.06 0.52
N VAL A 10 -15.80 -20.97 0.73
CA VAL A 10 -16.43 -21.07 2.06
C VAL A 10 -16.75 -22.55 2.28
N THR A 11 -16.27 -23.12 3.37
CA THR A 11 -16.59 -24.51 3.77
C THR A 11 -17.86 -24.55 4.58
N ASP A 12 -18.48 -25.75 4.71
CA ASP A 12 -19.74 -25.96 5.46
C ASP A 12 -19.61 -25.56 6.94
N ASP A 13 -18.40 -25.47 7.48
CA ASP A 13 -18.13 -25.05 8.87
C ASP A 13 -18.00 -23.53 9.04
N ASN A 14 -18.48 -22.71 8.10
CA ASN A 14 -18.29 -21.25 8.07
C ASN A 14 -16.81 -20.80 8.12
N LYS A 15 -15.92 -21.63 7.59
CA LYS A 15 -14.51 -21.28 7.44
C LYS A 15 -14.23 -20.87 6.01
N VAL A 16 -13.48 -19.77 5.84
CA VAL A 16 -13.02 -19.34 4.54
C VAL A 16 -11.69 -20.00 4.26
N CYS A 17 -11.65 -20.85 3.24
CA CYS A 17 -10.43 -21.51 2.79
C CYS A 17 -9.89 -20.83 1.55
N ILE A 18 -8.61 -20.45 1.59
CA ILE A 18 -7.89 -19.94 0.43
C ILE A 18 -7.25 -21.14 -0.27
N SER A 19 -7.81 -21.53 -1.41
CA SER A 19 -7.26 -22.61 -2.20
C SER A 19 -5.93 -22.20 -2.84
N CYS A 20 -4.84 -22.73 -2.33
CA CYS A 20 -3.52 -22.69 -2.95
C CYS A 20 -3.41 -23.90 -3.86
N ARG A 21 -3.36 -23.71 -5.18
CA ARG A 21 -3.20 -24.80 -6.16
C ARG A 21 -2.14 -25.81 -5.70
N GLY A 22 -2.60 -26.99 -5.26
CA GLY A 22 -1.79 -28.21 -5.09
C GLY A 22 -0.79 -28.20 -3.93
N ARG A 23 -0.91 -27.34 -2.92
CA ARG A 23 -0.10 -27.38 -1.71
C ARG A 23 -0.98 -27.52 -0.47
N THR A 24 -0.59 -28.45 0.41
CA THR A 24 -1.33 -28.94 1.58
C THR A 24 -1.55 -27.96 2.74
N ASN A 25 -1.21 -26.69 2.62
CA ASN A 25 -1.39 -25.69 3.67
C ASN A 25 -2.54 -24.74 3.31
N CYS A 26 -3.75 -25.12 3.66
CA CYS A 26 -4.92 -24.24 3.66
C CYS A 26 -4.87 -23.33 4.88
N GLU A 27 -4.83 -22.00 4.68
CA GLU A 27 -5.08 -21.05 5.76
C GLU A 27 -6.60 -20.93 5.92
N GLN A 28 -7.13 -21.32 7.08
CA GLN A 28 -8.52 -21.17 7.41
C GLN A 28 -8.72 -19.85 8.16
N LEU A 29 -9.60 -19.00 7.64
CA LEU A 29 -10.09 -17.82 8.33
C LEU A 29 -11.34 -18.18 9.11
N SER A 30 -11.37 -17.83 10.38
CA SER A 30 -12.61 -17.85 11.12
C SER A 30 -13.49 -16.67 10.72
N VAL A 31 -14.61 -16.94 10.10
CA VAL A 31 -15.64 -15.96 9.77
C VAL A 31 -16.50 -15.74 11.00
N PHE A 32 -16.71 -14.48 11.41
CA PHE A 32 -17.49 -14.14 12.61
C PHE A 32 -18.96 -13.93 12.30
N SER A 33 -19.25 -13.34 11.16
CA SER A 33 -20.59 -13.24 10.62
C SER A 33 -20.53 -13.24 9.09
N GLU A 34 -21.54 -13.83 8.48
CA GLU A 34 -21.72 -13.88 7.04
C GLU A 34 -23.10 -13.28 6.71
N LEU A 35 -23.12 -12.42 5.71
CA LEU A 35 -24.34 -11.88 5.14
C LEU A 35 -24.29 -12.12 3.63
N SER A 36 -25.33 -12.76 3.09
CA SER A 36 -25.49 -12.96 1.65
C SER A 36 -26.50 -11.97 1.09
N CYS A 37 -26.13 -11.29 0.00
CA CYS A 37 -26.99 -10.41 -0.74
C CYS A 37 -27.29 -11.01 -2.12
N ALA A 38 -28.57 -11.03 -2.51
CA ALA A 38 -29.04 -11.69 -3.72
C ALA A 38 -28.98 -10.82 -4.98
N GLY A 39 -28.66 -9.54 -4.87
CA GLY A 39 -28.56 -8.64 -6.00
C GLY A 39 -27.93 -7.30 -5.66
N ILE A 40 -27.73 -6.49 -6.70
CA ILE A 40 -27.19 -5.13 -6.61
C ILE A 40 -28.32 -4.12 -6.86
N ALA A 41 -28.62 -3.27 -5.87
CA ALA A 41 -29.71 -2.29 -5.96
C ALA A 41 -29.39 -1.20 -7.02
N LYS A 42 -28.19 -0.65 -6.97
CA LYS A 42 -27.67 0.36 -7.90
C LYS A 42 -26.17 0.46 -7.77
N ARG A 43 -25.46 0.70 -8.88
CA ARG A 43 -24.04 1.03 -8.83
C ARG A 43 -23.85 2.52 -8.57
N SER A 44 -22.81 2.89 -7.82
CA SER A 44 -22.41 4.28 -7.69
C SER A 44 -21.22 4.56 -8.63
N SER A 45 -21.10 5.81 -9.05
CA SER A 45 -19.96 6.30 -9.84
C SER A 45 -18.69 6.50 -9.00
N ASP A 46 -18.76 6.28 -7.67
CA ASP A 46 -17.61 6.44 -6.80
C ASP A 46 -16.50 5.46 -7.16
N VAL A 47 -15.28 5.98 -7.17
CA VAL A 47 -14.07 5.19 -7.49
C VAL A 47 -13.52 4.44 -6.27
N LEU A 48 -14.17 4.62 -5.10
CA LEU A 48 -13.73 4.05 -3.84
C LEU A 48 -14.30 2.64 -3.64
N ASN A 49 -13.62 1.86 -2.81
CA ASN A 49 -14.06 0.54 -2.38
C ASN A 49 -15.22 0.60 -1.35
N THR A 50 -16.17 1.49 -1.58
CA THR A 50 -17.35 1.68 -0.74
C THR A 50 -18.52 0.82 -1.21
N ILE A 51 -19.26 0.33 -0.24
CA ILE A 51 -20.55 -0.35 -0.44
C ILE A 51 -21.59 0.30 0.44
N SER A 52 -22.87 0.18 0.06
CA SER A 52 -23.96 0.59 0.94
C SER A 52 -24.86 -0.60 1.26
N LEU A 53 -25.29 -0.68 2.50
CA LEU A 53 -26.14 -1.71 3.06
C LEU A 53 -27.33 -1.10 3.76
N SER A 54 -28.41 -1.86 3.89
CA SER A 54 -29.55 -1.48 4.73
C SER A 54 -29.14 -1.27 6.19
N ALA A 55 -29.90 -0.51 6.93
CA ALA A 55 -29.67 -0.27 8.36
C ALA A 55 -29.61 -1.59 9.15
N SER A 56 -30.56 -2.51 8.89
CA SER A 56 -30.62 -3.83 9.51
C SER A 56 -29.33 -4.63 9.30
N ASN A 57 -28.80 -4.65 8.08
CA ASN A 57 -27.60 -5.39 7.76
C ASN A 57 -26.34 -4.74 8.35
N MET A 58 -26.28 -3.41 8.40
CA MET A 58 -25.18 -2.70 9.08
C MET A 58 -25.12 -3.04 10.58
N ASP A 59 -26.26 -3.10 11.23
CA ASP A 59 -26.34 -3.41 12.66
C ASP A 59 -25.96 -4.87 12.96
N LYS A 60 -26.31 -5.82 12.07
CA LYS A 60 -25.87 -7.23 12.16
C LYS A 60 -24.36 -7.40 12.02
N LEU A 61 -23.71 -6.58 11.17
CA LEU A 61 -22.28 -6.68 10.89
C LEU A 61 -21.40 -5.96 11.91
N GLY A 62 -21.99 -5.12 12.79
CA GLY A 62 -21.27 -4.49 13.91
C GLY A 62 -20.16 -3.51 13.51
N GLY A 63 -20.18 -2.98 12.29
CA GLY A 63 -19.19 -1.99 11.81
C GLY A 63 -17.76 -2.51 11.63
N ALA A 64 -17.57 -3.84 11.65
CA ALA A 64 -16.25 -4.45 11.41
C ALA A 64 -15.77 -4.23 9.96
N PRO A 65 -14.46 -4.27 9.70
CA PRO A 65 -13.94 -4.31 8.34
C PRO A 65 -14.51 -5.51 7.59
N LEU A 66 -14.98 -5.27 6.38
CA LEU A 66 -15.69 -6.25 5.58
C LEU A 66 -14.84 -6.68 4.38
N THR A 67 -14.96 -7.96 4.05
CA THR A 67 -14.50 -8.49 2.76
C THR A 67 -15.73 -8.92 1.97
N LEU A 68 -15.89 -8.36 0.77
CA LEU A 68 -16.96 -8.72 -0.16
C LEU A 68 -16.47 -9.79 -1.12
N LEU A 69 -17.18 -10.91 -1.18
CA LEU A 69 -16.87 -12.09 -1.99
C LEU A 69 -17.95 -12.31 -3.04
N ASN A 70 -17.56 -12.43 -4.29
CA ASN A 70 -18.41 -12.95 -5.36
C ASN A 70 -18.28 -14.48 -5.41
N ARG A 71 -19.30 -15.19 -4.98
CA ARG A 71 -19.29 -16.67 -4.91
C ARG A 71 -19.20 -17.32 -6.30
N SER A 72 -19.67 -16.67 -7.35
CA SER A 72 -19.71 -17.26 -8.69
C SER A 72 -18.32 -17.46 -9.30
N ASN A 73 -17.39 -16.52 -9.04
CA ASN A 73 -16.02 -16.53 -9.60
C ASN A 73 -14.93 -16.61 -8.53
N GLY A 74 -15.27 -16.51 -7.23
CA GLY A 74 -14.33 -16.52 -6.12
C GLY A 74 -13.45 -15.26 -6.01
N MET A 75 -13.79 -14.19 -6.71
CA MET A 75 -13.11 -12.89 -6.57
C MET A 75 -13.59 -12.16 -5.33
N TYR A 76 -12.68 -11.48 -4.65
CA TYR A 76 -12.98 -10.76 -3.41
C TYR A 76 -12.22 -9.45 -3.31
N THR A 77 -12.77 -8.54 -2.53
CA THR A 77 -12.14 -7.25 -2.21
C THR A 77 -12.54 -6.77 -0.82
N ASP A 78 -11.66 -6.01 -0.20
CA ASP A 78 -11.98 -5.34 1.06
C ASP A 78 -12.81 -4.09 0.78
N VAL A 79 -13.86 -3.89 1.58
CA VAL A 79 -14.82 -2.80 1.40
C VAL A 79 -15.12 -2.07 2.70
N VAL A 80 -15.56 -0.85 2.57
CA VAL A 80 -16.10 -0.03 3.66
C VAL A 80 -17.59 0.13 3.44
N ALA A 81 -18.39 -0.22 4.45
CA ALA A 81 -19.84 -0.11 4.36
C ALA A 81 -20.36 1.22 4.89
N ALA A 82 -21.38 1.73 4.25
CA ALA A 82 -22.20 2.87 4.67
C ALA A 82 -23.68 2.48 4.72
N LYS A 83 -24.47 3.13 5.59
CA LYS A 83 -25.91 2.93 5.63
C LYS A 83 -26.58 3.57 4.41
N ALA A 84 -27.55 2.87 3.84
CA ALA A 84 -28.41 3.41 2.78
C ALA A 84 -29.82 2.83 2.91
N ASP A 85 -30.76 3.52 2.29
CA ASP A 85 -32.16 3.07 2.17
C ASP A 85 -32.26 2.13 0.97
N ILE A 86 -32.07 0.84 1.22
CA ILE A 86 -32.14 -0.26 0.24
C ILE A 86 -32.70 -1.51 0.91
N ASP A 87 -33.24 -2.44 0.12
CA ASP A 87 -33.75 -3.72 0.59
C ASP A 87 -32.68 -4.55 1.27
N ASP A 88 -33.04 -5.36 2.25
CA ASP A 88 -32.11 -6.19 3.04
C ASP A 88 -31.41 -7.27 2.21
N ASP A 89 -32.01 -7.70 1.11
CA ASP A 89 -31.46 -8.71 0.19
C ASP A 89 -30.51 -8.10 -0.87
N LYS A 90 -30.41 -6.77 -0.92
CA LYS A 90 -29.63 -6.04 -1.91
C LYS A 90 -28.43 -5.32 -1.30
N ILE A 91 -27.47 -5.02 -2.15
CA ILE A 91 -26.27 -4.25 -1.83
C ILE A 91 -26.04 -3.20 -2.93
N LYS A 92 -25.65 -1.98 -2.56
CA LYS A 92 -25.17 -0.99 -3.51
C LYS A 92 -23.64 -0.99 -3.51
N ILE A 93 -23.05 -1.17 -4.68
CA ILE A 93 -21.58 -1.20 -4.84
C ILE A 93 -21.13 -0.08 -5.78
N SER A 94 -19.88 0.35 -5.66
CA SER A 94 -19.26 1.25 -6.63
C SER A 94 -18.89 0.50 -7.91
N ASN A 95 -18.77 1.22 -9.03
CA ASN A 95 -18.27 0.65 -10.28
C ASN A 95 -16.87 0.05 -10.11
N TYR A 96 -16.05 0.68 -9.28
CA TYR A 96 -14.72 0.19 -8.92
C TYR A 96 -14.77 -1.19 -8.23
N VAL A 97 -15.68 -1.37 -7.26
CA VAL A 97 -15.87 -2.66 -6.57
C VAL A 97 -16.42 -3.71 -7.54
N ALA A 98 -17.37 -3.33 -8.42
CA ALA A 98 -17.92 -4.23 -9.43
C ALA A 98 -16.84 -4.78 -10.36
N GLU A 99 -15.98 -3.91 -10.87
CA GLU A 99 -14.85 -4.29 -11.73
C GLU A 99 -13.87 -5.25 -11.00
N TRP A 100 -13.57 -4.98 -9.73
CA TRP A 100 -12.74 -5.87 -8.90
C TRP A 100 -13.32 -7.25 -8.73
N LEU A 101 -14.64 -7.34 -8.58
CA LEU A 101 -15.35 -8.60 -8.39
C LEU A 101 -15.65 -9.30 -9.72
N GLY A 102 -15.28 -8.71 -10.87
CA GLY A 102 -15.57 -9.24 -12.18
C GLY A 102 -17.06 -9.33 -12.47
N ILE A 103 -17.82 -8.27 -12.11
CA ILE A 103 -19.26 -8.19 -12.27
C ILE A 103 -19.55 -7.32 -13.50
N ASP A 104 -20.15 -7.91 -14.52
CA ASP A 104 -20.59 -7.19 -15.71
C ASP A 104 -21.88 -6.38 -15.46
N ASP A 105 -22.10 -5.31 -16.25
CA ASP A 105 -23.25 -4.42 -16.08
C ASP A 105 -24.61 -5.11 -16.24
N ALA A 106 -24.66 -6.14 -17.07
CA ALA A 106 -25.90 -6.90 -17.36
C ALA A 106 -26.28 -7.92 -16.27
N ALA A 107 -25.43 -8.11 -15.25
CA ALA A 107 -25.58 -9.21 -14.29
C ALA A 107 -26.08 -8.79 -12.90
N ASN A 108 -26.52 -7.53 -12.74
CA ASN A 108 -26.81 -6.94 -11.43
C ASN A 108 -27.85 -7.71 -10.57
N ASP A 109 -28.85 -8.32 -11.22
CA ASP A 109 -29.98 -8.97 -10.52
C ASP A 109 -29.79 -10.47 -10.24
N LYS A 110 -28.65 -11.06 -10.65
CA LYS A 110 -28.42 -12.52 -10.59
C LYS A 110 -27.16 -12.92 -9.81
N ILE A 111 -26.55 -11.99 -9.08
CA ILE A 111 -25.27 -12.22 -8.42
C ILE A 111 -25.49 -12.39 -6.93
N THR A 112 -24.97 -13.47 -6.39
CA THR A 112 -24.88 -13.68 -4.94
C THR A 112 -23.53 -13.18 -4.45
N LEU A 113 -23.55 -12.12 -3.63
CA LEU A 113 -22.40 -11.56 -2.94
C LEU A 113 -22.47 -11.93 -1.47
N THR A 114 -21.33 -12.27 -0.92
CA THR A 114 -21.21 -12.61 0.51
C THR A 114 -20.28 -11.60 1.18
N LEU A 115 -20.75 -11.05 2.29
CA LEU A 115 -19.99 -10.18 3.17
C LEU A 115 -19.41 -11.00 4.31
N LEU A 116 -18.12 -10.91 4.50
CA LEU A 116 -17.38 -11.62 5.53
C LEU A 116 -16.81 -10.61 6.52
N THR A 117 -16.94 -10.88 7.81
CA THR A 117 -16.30 -10.11 8.87
C THR A 117 -15.14 -10.88 9.45
N ASN A 118 -14.01 -10.19 9.66
CA ASN A 118 -12.82 -10.76 10.27
C ASN A 118 -12.64 -10.25 11.70
N LYS A 119 -12.02 -11.05 12.58
CA LYS A 119 -11.54 -10.54 13.87
C LYS A 119 -10.57 -9.41 13.64
N THR A 120 -10.89 -8.30 14.26
CA THR A 120 -10.10 -7.09 14.19
C THR A 120 -9.80 -6.59 15.58
N VAL A 121 -8.68 -5.91 15.70
CA VAL A 121 -8.35 -5.15 16.88
C VAL A 121 -8.49 -3.68 16.52
N VAL A 122 -9.14 -2.91 17.39
CA VAL A 122 -9.21 -1.46 17.26
C VAL A 122 -8.21 -0.88 18.25
N ALA A 123 -7.19 -0.18 17.73
CA ALA A 123 -6.27 0.58 18.54
C ALA A 123 -6.79 2.02 18.68
N SER A 124 -7.16 2.38 19.91
CA SER A 124 -7.68 3.70 20.28
C SER A 124 -6.59 4.65 20.77
N LYS A 125 -5.40 4.13 21.07
CA LYS A 125 -4.27 4.92 21.58
C LYS A 125 -2.99 4.59 20.83
N VAL A 126 -2.36 5.62 20.26
CA VAL A 126 -1.05 5.52 19.61
C VAL A 126 -0.01 6.21 20.47
N THR A 127 1.02 5.45 20.85
CA THR A 127 2.16 5.97 21.60
C THR A 127 3.38 6.08 20.69
N VAL A 128 4.22 7.08 20.93
CA VAL A 128 5.44 7.31 20.15
C VAL A 128 6.48 6.23 20.45
N GLN A 129 6.96 5.59 19.41
CA GLN A 129 8.01 4.61 19.52
C GLN A 129 9.37 5.27 19.81
N LYS A 130 10.20 4.64 20.62
CA LYS A 130 11.57 5.09 20.90
C LYS A 130 12.43 5.10 19.64
N ILE A 131 13.41 6.01 19.59
CA ILE A 131 14.30 6.23 18.41
C ILE A 131 14.99 4.96 17.92
N ASP A 132 15.35 4.06 18.82
CA ASP A 132 16.05 2.81 18.49
C ASP A 132 15.27 1.88 17.55
N PHE A 133 13.96 2.02 17.48
CA PHE A 133 13.09 1.22 16.63
C PHE A 133 12.83 1.86 15.25
N ILE A 134 13.22 3.11 15.03
CA ILE A 134 12.96 3.84 13.77
C ILE A 134 13.67 3.15 12.59
N LYS A 135 14.88 2.62 12.82
CA LYS A 135 15.68 1.98 11.76
C LYS A 135 15.10 0.67 11.25
N ASN A 136 14.25 0.01 12.02
CA ASN A 136 13.83 -1.37 11.77
C ASN A 136 12.38 -1.51 11.32
N ASP A 137 11.62 -0.42 11.17
CA ASP A 137 10.19 -0.39 10.79
C ASP A 137 9.29 -1.31 11.65
N TYR A 138 9.72 -1.63 12.89
CA TYR A 138 8.89 -2.42 13.80
C TYR A 138 7.68 -1.62 14.27
N ILE A 139 6.58 -2.35 14.50
CA ILE A 139 5.46 -1.90 15.32
C ILE A 139 5.46 -2.67 16.64
N VAL A 140 4.94 -2.08 17.70
CA VAL A 140 4.79 -2.77 18.99
C VAL A 140 3.31 -2.81 19.35
N MET A 141 2.79 -3.99 19.62
CA MET A 141 1.40 -4.24 20.00
C MET A 141 1.32 -4.79 21.41
N SER A 142 0.17 -4.58 22.08
CA SER A 142 -0.13 -5.24 23.33
C SER A 142 -0.28 -6.75 23.13
N ARG A 143 0.03 -7.52 24.16
CA ARG A 143 -0.14 -8.98 24.14
C ARG A 143 -1.57 -9.41 23.87
N PRO A 144 -2.60 -8.83 24.55
CA PRO A 144 -3.99 -9.19 24.29
C PRO A 144 -4.43 -8.96 22.84
N ASP A 145 -3.99 -7.83 22.24
CA ASP A 145 -4.37 -7.51 20.86
C ASP A 145 -3.68 -8.44 19.86
N TYR A 146 -2.41 -8.76 20.10
CA TYR A 146 -1.68 -9.73 19.26
C TYR A 146 -2.34 -11.11 19.31
N ASP A 147 -2.77 -11.57 20.49
CA ASP A 147 -3.40 -12.87 20.65
C ASP A 147 -4.77 -12.94 19.93
N VAL A 148 -5.53 -11.84 19.88
CA VAL A 148 -6.74 -11.74 19.06
C VAL A 148 -6.43 -11.91 17.57
N VAL A 149 -5.41 -11.21 17.06
CA VAL A 149 -5.00 -11.29 15.66
C VAL A 149 -4.45 -12.67 15.34
N ALA A 150 -3.59 -13.21 16.18
CA ALA A 150 -2.99 -14.55 16.02
C ALA A 150 -4.05 -15.66 16.13
N GLY A 151 -5.05 -15.49 17.01
CA GLY A 151 -6.17 -16.43 17.17
C GLY A 151 -7.14 -16.41 15.99
N SER A 152 -7.23 -15.31 15.25
CA SER A 152 -8.06 -15.26 14.04
C SER A 152 -7.43 -15.94 12.84
N MET A 153 -6.09 -16.03 12.81
CA MET A 153 -5.32 -16.62 11.72
C MET A 153 -3.94 -17.07 12.22
N ALA A 154 -3.83 -18.35 12.57
CA ALA A 154 -2.66 -18.90 13.25
C ALA A 154 -1.33 -18.65 12.51
N ASN A 155 -1.35 -18.62 11.17
CA ASN A 155 -0.18 -18.49 10.31
C ASN A 155 -0.17 -17.20 9.48
N PHE A 156 -0.71 -16.09 9.98
CA PHE A 156 -0.64 -14.84 9.24
C PHE A 156 0.82 -14.39 9.02
N ARG A 157 1.11 -13.87 7.85
CA ARG A 157 2.43 -13.32 7.49
C ARG A 157 2.42 -11.81 7.40
N LEU A 158 1.26 -11.24 7.10
CA LEU A 158 1.06 -9.82 6.91
C LEU A 158 -0.10 -9.34 7.75
N LEU A 159 0.05 -8.15 8.29
CA LEU A 159 -0.95 -7.41 9.05
C LEU A 159 -1.29 -6.13 8.30
N SER A 160 -2.58 -5.85 8.16
CA SER A 160 -3.07 -4.55 7.70
C SER A 160 -3.39 -3.68 8.90
N ILE A 161 -2.90 -2.45 8.88
CA ILE A 161 -3.26 -1.39 9.81
C ILE A 161 -3.90 -0.29 8.97
N SER A 162 -5.14 0.06 9.24
CA SER A 162 -5.86 1.09 8.52
C SER A 162 -6.44 2.13 9.46
N ASN A 163 -6.38 3.39 9.03
CA ASN A 163 -7.00 4.50 9.73
C ASN A 163 -8.46 4.63 9.27
N GLY A 164 -9.40 4.48 10.20
CA GLY A 164 -10.84 4.55 9.92
C GLY A 164 -11.31 5.94 9.45
N TYR A 165 -10.56 7.01 9.73
CA TYR A 165 -10.93 8.37 9.32
C TYR A 165 -10.39 8.74 7.94
N THR A 166 -9.13 8.43 7.65
CA THR A 166 -8.47 8.83 6.41
C THR A 166 -8.55 7.76 5.32
N GLY A 167 -8.86 6.51 5.71
CA GLY A 167 -8.84 5.36 4.82
C GLY A 167 -7.43 4.91 4.42
N GLU A 168 -6.38 5.49 5.00
CA GLU A 168 -5.00 5.10 4.74
C GLU A 168 -4.69 3.73 5.33
N GLU A 169 -3.95 2.91 4.60
CA GLU A 169 -3.64 1.53 4.96
C GLU A 169 -2.15 1.26 4.86
N MET A 170 -1.58 0.63 5.87
CA MET A 170 -0.20 0.18 5.90
C MET A 170 -0.14 -1.34 6.12
N ILE A 171 0.71 -2.02 5.35
CA ILE A 171 0.92 -3.46 5.47
C ILE A 171 2.24 -3.71 6.20
N VAL A 172 2.17 -4.48 7.27
CA VAL A 172 3.32 -4.85 8.11
C VAL A 172 3.55 -6.36 8.06
N LYS A 173 4.79 -6.79 7.92
CA LYS A 173 5.15 -8.20 8.03
C LYS A 173 5.11 -8.66 9.48
N ARG A 174 4.75 -9.93 9.72
CA ARG A 174 4.75 -10.53 11.06
C ARG A 174 6.09 -10.36 11.78
N ASP A 175 7.20 -10.54 11.06
CA ASP A 175 8.57 -10.40 11.60
C ASP A 175 8.90 -8.98 12.09
N HIS A 176 8.10 -7.99 11.67
CA HIS A 176 8.21 -6.58 12.10
C HIS A 176 7.23 -6.22 13.20
N ILE A 177 6.59 -7.20 13.84
CA ILE A 177 5.69 -7.00 14.97
C ILE A 177 6.39 -7.46 16.24
N LYS A 178 6.50 -6.56 17.20
CA LYS A 178 6.95 -6.87 18.56
C LYS A 178 5.77 -6.84 19.51
N VAL A 179 5.77 -7.76 20.46
CA VAL A 179 4.72 -7.84 21.49
C VAL A 179 5.28 -7.34 22.80
N ASP A 180 4.60 -6.38 23.43
CA ASP A 180 4.94 -5.87 24.75
C ASP A 180 3.79 -6.12 25.71
N GLY A 181 4.06 -6.89 26.77
CA GLY A 181 3.09 -7.19 27.82
C GLY A 181 2.74 -6.01 28.75
N LYS A 182 3.49 -4.90 28.65
CA LYS A 182 3.25 -3.68 29.43
C LYS A 182 2.26 -2.73 28.76
N LEU A 183 2.00 -2.93 27.46
CA LEU A 183 1.02 -2.11 26.74
C LEU A 183 -0.40 -2.54 27.09
N ALA A 184 -1.25 -1.54 27.30
CA ALA A 184 -2.67 -1.78 27.51
C ALA A 184 -3.35 -2.27 26.23
N LYS A 185 -4.46 -3.01 26.37
CA LYS A 185 -5.30 -3.40 25.25
C LYS A 185 -5.76 -2.15 24.47
N GLY A 186 -5.69 -2.21 23.15
CA GLY A 186 -6.02 -1.07 22.28
C GLY A 186 -4.89 -0.02 22.18
N GLU A 187 -3.70 -0.31 22.68
CA GLU A 187 -2.54 0.58 22.56
C GLU A 187 -1.51 0.01 21.59
N ILE A 188 -1.01 0.86 20.68
CA ILE A 188 0.02 0.51 19.69
C ILE A 188 1.12 1.57 19.69
N LEU A 189 2.38 1.15 19.54
CA LEU A 189 3.51 2.05 19.35
C LEU A 189 3.90 2.09 17.87
N LEU A 190 3.93 3.30 17.33
CA LEU A 190 4.30 3.59 15.95
C LEU A 190 5.40 4.67 15.89
N ASN A 191 6.35 4.51 14.97
CA ASN A 191 7.35 5.55 14.71
C ASN A 191 6.72 6.73 13.94
N LYS A 192 7.48 7.84 13.84
CA LYS A 192 7.01 9.06 13.16
C LYS A 192 6.55 8.78 11.72
N LYS A 193 7.34 8.01 10.97
CA LYS A 193 7.07 7.67 9.57
C LYS A 193 5.77 6.86 9.42
N GLN A 194 5.57 5.84 10.24
CA GLN A 194 4.36 5.02 10.25
C GLN A 194 3.11 5.86 10.58
N ARG A 195 3.21 6.79 11.55
CA ARG A 195 2.12 7.71 11.88
C ARG A 195 1.81 8.67 10.74
N THR A 196 2.82 9.16 10.03
CA THR A 196 2.62 10.00 8.84
C THR A 196 1.88 9.24 7.73
N TYR A 197 2.28 7.99 7.46
CA TYR A 197 1.60 7.17 6.44
C TYR A 197 0.15 6.82 6.80
N LEU A 198 -0.16 6.70 8.08
CA LEU A 198 -1.52 6.43 8.54
C LEU A 198 -2.34 7.71 8.77
N GLY A 199 -1.82 8.88 8.41
CA GLY A 199 -2.52 10.14 8.57
C GLY A 199 -2.81 10.50 10.03
N LEU A 200 -1.97 10.04 10.98
CA LEU A 200 -2.12 10.29 12.41
C LEU A 200 -1.41 11.57 12.90
N GLN A 201 -0.83 12.33 11.99
CA GLN A 201 -0.33 13.68 12.25
C GLN A 201 -1.37 14.68 11.74
N THR A 202 -1.14 15.99 11.96
CA THR A 202 -2.03 17.03 11.42
C THR A 202 -2.21 16.77 9.91
N PRO A 203 -3.42 16.45 9.46
CA PRO A 203 -3.65 16.15 8.05
C PRO A 203 -3.38 17.39 7.21
N LEU A 204 -2.69 17.23 6.08
CA LEU A 204 -2.50 18.33 5.11
C LEU A 204 -3.83 18.73 4.47
N TYR A 205 -4.79 17.83 4.44
CA TYR A 205 -6.12 18.02 3.91
C TYR A 205 -7.14 17.28 4.77
N LEU A 206 -8.26 17.94 5.06
CA LEU A 206 -9.40 17.32 5.75
C LEU A 206 -10.51 16.98 4.78
N PRO A 207 -10.90 15.70 4.63
CA PRO A 207 -12.13 15.34 3.95
C PRO A 207 -13.35 16.12 4.50
N GLN A 208 -14.36 16.41 3.67
CA GLN A 208 -15.50 17.24 4.05
C GLN A 208 -16.14 16.82 5.38
N HIS A 209 -16.43 15.53 5.53
CA HIS A 209 -17.07 15.01 6.73
C HIS A 209 -16.23 15.19 8.01
N LEU A 210 -14.89 15.15 7.91
CA LEU A 210 -14.00 15.39 9.04
C LEU A 210 -13.86 16.88 9.33
N TYR A 211 -13.80 17.71 8.29
CA TYR A 211 -13.76 19.15 8.43
C TYR A 211 -15.04 19.66 9.13
N ASP A 212 -16.21 19.21 8.71
CA ASP A 212 -17.49 19.59 9.29
C ASP A 212 -17.61 19.13 10.75
N LYS A 213 -17.13 17.90 11.05
CA LYS A 213 -17.08 17.37 12.41
C LYS A 213 -16.20 18.20 13.33
N LEU A 214 -14.98 18.54 12.90
CA LEU A 214 -14.04 19.38 13.66
C LEU A 214 -14.58 20.81 13.82
N LYS A 215 -15.10 21.40 12.75
CA LYS A 215 -15.71 22.74 12.75
C LYS A 215 -16.89 22.82 13.73
N ALA A 216 -17.72 21.80 13.76
CA ALA A 216 -18.84 21.74 14.71
C ALA A 216 -18.34 21.58 16.18
N ALA A 217 -17.36 20.72 16.39
CA ALA A 217 -16.81 20.47 17.72
C ALA A 217 -16.08 21.69 18.32
N THR A 218 -15.36 22.44 17.50
CA THR A 218 -14.59 23.63 17.93
C THR A 218 -15.45 24.86 18.19
N LYS A 219 -16.74 24.88 17.77
CA LYS A 219 -17.65 26.02 18.03
C LYS A 219 -17.87 26.33 19.52
N ILE A 220 -17.65 25.35 20.38
CA ILE A 220 -17.87 25.47 21.84
C ILE A 220 -16.77 26.31 22.49
N ASP A 221 -15.54 26.25 21.98
CA ASP A 221 -14.39 26.99 22.50
C ASP A 221 -13.85 27.96 21.45
N LYS A 222 -13.90 29.27 21.77
CA LYS A 222 -13.47 30.35 20.86
C LYS A 222 -11.99 30.27 20.49
N GLU A 223 -11.12 29.82 21.40
CA GLU A 223 -9.69 29.69 21.11
C GLU A 223 -9.42 28.49 20.19
N GLU A 224 -10.09 27.38 20.43
CA GLU A 224 -10.01 26.22 19.52
C GLU A 224 -10.57 26.54 18.13
N GLN A 225 -11.66 27.28 18.07
CA GLN A 225 -12.24 27.75 16.80
C GLN A 225 -11.29 28.66 16.04
N LYS A 226 -10.64 29.63 16.70
CA LYS A 226 -9.62 30.48 16.07
C LYS A 226 -8.45 29.67 15.56
N LEU A 227 -7.96 28.71 16.36
CA LEU A 227 -6.87 27.83 15.99
C LEU A 227 -7.25 26.99 14.77
N PHE A 228 -8.45 26.40 14.76
CA PHE A 228 -8.95 25.60 13.63
C PHE A 228 -9.06 26.44 12.35
N ASN A 229 -9.71 27.63 12.42
CA ASN A 229 -9.87 28.53 11.28
C ASN A 229 -8.54 29.09 10.76
N ARG A 230 -7.53 29.23 11.62
CA ARG A 230 -6.18 29.60 11.20
C ARG A 230 -5.45 28.44 10.56
N GLY A 231 -5.74 27.22 11.02
CA GLY A 231 -5.05 25.99 10.58
C GLY A 231 -5.53 25.44 9.26
N TYR A 232 -6.81 25.60 8.95
CA TYR A 232 -7.42 25.04 7.74
C TYR A 232 -8.20 26.07 6.96
N ASP A 233 -7.89 26.16 5.68
CA ASP A 233 -8.65 26.98 4.73
C ASP A 233 -10.08 26.43 4.58
N PRO A 234 -11.13 27.29 4.64
CA PRO A 234 -12.51 26.84 4.60
C PRO A 234 -12.99 26.35 3.23
N GLU A 235 -12.35 26.77 2.14
CA GLU A 235 -12.74 26.40 0.78
C GLU A 235 -11.98 25.14 0.33
N THR A 236 -10.66 25.18 0.47
CA THR A 236 -9.79 24.08 0.03
C THR A 236 -9.65 22.98 1.09
N ARG A 237 -9.92 23.28 2.35
CA ARG A 237 -9.73 22.40 3.51
C ARG A 237 -8.29 21.91 3.67
N MET A 238 -7.35 22.68 3.11
CA MET A 238 -5.93 22.45 3.23
C MET A 238 -5.37 23.07 4.51
N LEU A 239 -4.33 22.46 5.04
CA LEU A 239 -3.53 23.02 6.11
C LEU A 239 -2.76 24.25 5.58
N ALA A 240 -2.77 25.35 6.32
CA ALA A 240 -2.02 26.54 5.96
C ALA A 240 -0.50 26.28 5.98
N ASP A 241 0.20 26.72 4.94
CA ASP A 241 1.63 26.43 4.74
C ASP A 241 2.54 27.19 5.71
N ASP A 242 2.08 28.34 6.24
CA ASP A 242 2.86 29.27 7.06
C ASP A 242 2.60 29.16 8.57
N LEU A 243 2.05 28.04 9.02
CA LEU A 243 1.75 27.81 10.44
C LEU A 243 3.03 27.70 11.28
N PRO A 244 3.18 28.53 12.32
CA PRO A 244 4.26 28.37 13.29
C PRO A 244 4.23 27.00 13.95
N TYR A 245 5.40 26.50 14.34
CA TYR A 245 5.54 25.18 14.98
C TYR A 245 4.59 25.00 16.20
N GLU A 246 4.46 26.02 17.04
CA GLU A 246 3.59 25.99 18.22
C GLU A 246 2.10 25.87 17.84
N ALA A 247 1.68 26.58 16.78
CA ALA A 247 0.31 26.49 16.27
C ALA A 247 0.04 25.11 15.66
N THR A 248 0.98 24.55 14.90
CA THR A 248 0.87 23.19 14.37
C THR A 248 0.76 22.16 15.49
N ARG A 249 1.55 22.31 16.58
CA ARG A 249 1.49 21.43 17.74
C ARG A 249 0.15 21.54 18.49
N ALA A 250 -0.37 22.73 18.63
CA ALA A 250 -1.68 22.96 19.25
C ALA A 250 -2.81 22.38 18.38
N LEU A 251 -2.73 22.56 17.06
CA LEU A 251 -3.68 22.00 16.11
C LEU A 251 -3.66 20.47 16.11
N ASN A 252 -2.49 19.84 16.23
CA ASN A 252 -2.39 18.38 16.40
C ASN A 252 -3.16 17.91 17.64
N LYS A 253 -3.00 18.57 18.78
CA LYS A 253 -3.72 18.22 19.99
C LYS A 253 -5.23 18.39 19.85
N LEU A 254 -5.65 19.43 19.13
CA LEU A 254 -7.06 19.68 18.84
C LEU A 254 -7.64 18.58 17.94
N VAL A 255 -6.92 18.20 16.89
CA VAL A 255 -7.33 17.08 16.01
C VAL A 255 -7.43 15.78 16.80
N GLU A 256 -6.43 15.45 17.62
CA GLU A 256 -6.46 14.25 18.47
C GLU A 256 -7.63 14.25 19.48
N LYS A 257 -7.98 15.41 20.02
CA LYS A 257 -9.10 15.56 20.98
C LYS A 257 -10.45 15.19 20.36
N TYR A 258 -10.72 15.65 19.13
CA TYR A 258 -12.02 15.49 18.50
C TYR A 258 -12.09 14.36 17.47
N LEU A 259 -10.94 13.91 16.98
CA LEU A 259 -10.78 12.73 16.14
C LEU A 259 -9.84 11.74 16.83
N PRO A 260 -10.31 11.05 17.86
CA PRO A 260 -9.48 10.08 18.57
C PRO A 260 -8.99 9.00 17.60
N THR A 261 -7.82 8.48 17.89
CA THR A 261 -7.23 7.41 17.07
C THR A 261 -8.21 6.26 16.87
N ASN A 262 -8.43 5.88 15.63
CA ASN A 262 -9.25 4.74 15.23
C ASN A 262 -8.50 3.91 14.19
N LEU A 263 -7.54 3.12 14.67
CA LEU A 263 -6.79 2.21 13.82
C LEU A 263 -7.41 0.82 13.89
N THR A 264 -7.73 0.28 12.73
CA THR A 264 -8.19 -1.09 12.60
C THR A 264 -7.03 -1.97 12.20
N ILE A 265 -6.75 -3.01 12.98
CA ILE A 265 -5.65 -3.93 12.78
C ILE A 265 -6.23 -5.32 12.50
N ARG A 266 -5.82 -5.93 11.39
CA ARG A 266 -6.31 -7.24 10.97
C ARG A 266 -5.26 -8.04 10.20
N PRO A 267 -5.30 -9.38 10.24
CA PRO A 267 -4.49 -10.20 9.36
C PRO A 267 -4.94 -10.03 7.90
N VAL A 268 -3.97 -10.13 6.99
CA VAL A 268 -4.24 -10.03 5.55
C VAL A 268 -4.32 -11.41 4.95
N LEU A 269 -5.36 -11.64 4.15
CA LEU A 269 -5.50 -12.83 3.32
C LEU A 269 -4.32 -12.95 2.35
N GLN A 270 -3.66 -14.11 2.35
CA GLN A 270 -2.48 -14.35 1.53
C GLN A 270 -2.75 -15.30 0.36
N SER A 271 -2.22 -14.96 -0.80
CA SER A 271 -1.97 -15.95 -1.85
C SER A 271 -0.49 -16.38 -1.78
N PHE A 272 -0.24 -17.67 -1.60
CA PHE A 272 1.12 -18.20 -1.57
C PHE A 272 1.75 -18.20 -2.97
N ASN A 273 2.47 -17.16 -3.30
CA ASN A 273 3.32 -17.10 -4.50
C ASN A 273 4.74 -16.66 -4.12
N ASN A 274 5.44 -17.47 -3.34
CA ASN A 274 6.88 -17.31 -3.18
C ASN A 274 7.58 -17.81 -4.44
N LYS A 275 7.95 -16.90 -5.34
CA LYS A 275 8.93 -17.23 -6.38
C LYS A 275 10.29 -17.40 -5.68
N PRO A 276 11.02 -18.50 -5.92
CA PRO A 276 12.38 -18.64 -5.41
C PRO A 276 13.24 -17.49 -5.94
N HIS A 277 14.03 -16.87 -5.07
CA HIS A 277 15.02 -15.88 -5.49
C HIS A 277 16.02 -16.56 -6.43
N ARG A 278 16.03 -16.13 -7.70
CA ARG A 278 16.99 -16.62 -8.68
C ARG A 278 18.40 -16.12 -8.32
N PHE A 279 19.41 -16.92 -8.56
CA PHE A 279 20.83 -16.57 -8.37
C PHE A 279 21.17 -15.20 -8.98
N TRP A 280 20.70 -14.93 -10.20
CA TRP A 280 20.89 -13.68 -10.90
C TRP A 280 20.33 -12.45 -10.17
N SER A 281 19.26 -12.58 -9.41
CA SER A 281 18.72 -11.44 -8.63
C SER A 281 19.65 -11.12 -7.43
N ARG A 282 20.28 -12.12 -6.82
CA ARG A 282 21.24 -11.89 -5.74
C ARG A 282 22.51 -11.23 -6.26
N LEU A 283 22.95 -11.63 -7.43
CA LEU A 283 24.10 -11.00 -8.08
C LEU A 283 23.82 -9.53 -8.41
N ALA A 284 22.68 -9.23 -9.02
CA ALA A 284 22.24 -7.85 -9.28
C ALA A 284 22.13 -7.04 -7.99
N ASP A 285 21.58 -7.61 -6.94
CA ASP A 285 21.49 -6.97 -5.62
C ASP A 285 22.86 -6.64 -5.02
N PHE A 286 23.86 -7.48 -5.25
CA PHE A 286 25.23 -7.23 -4.81
C PHE A 286 25.87 -6.05 -5.56
N PHE A 287 25.73 -5.99 -6.88
CA PHE A 287 26.34 -4.94 -7.70
C PHE A 287 25.64 -3.59 -7.58
N VAL A 288 24.32 -3.57 -7.63
CA VAL A 288 23.52 -2.34 -7.65
C VAL A 288 23.16 -1.83 -6.25
N GLY A 289 23.02 -2.74 -5.30
CA GLY A 289 22.52 -2.45 -3.94
C GLY A 289 20.99 -2.31 -3.91
N LYS A 290 20.42 -2.74 -2.80
CA LYS A 290 18.98 -2.60 -2.56
C LYS A 290 18.64 -1.21 -2.05
N SER A 291 17.59 -0.62 -2.62
CA SER A 291 16.98 0.60 -2.11
C SER A 291 15.47 0.42 -2.12
N THR A 292 14.82 0.86 -1.07
CA THR A 292 13.38 0.67 -0.88
C THR A 292 12.80 1.87 -0.17
N MET A 293 11.55 2.20 -0.50
CA MET A 293 10.76 3.19 0.24
C MET A 293 9.27 2.83 0.19
N PRO A 294 8.50 3.14 1.22
CA PRO A 294 7.06 3.07 1.17
C PRO A 294 6.50 4.40 0.64
N LEU A 295 5.50 4.32 -0.24
CA LEU A 295 4.79 5.47 -0.78
C LEU A 295 3.28 5.21 -0.76
N VAL A 296 2.48 6.26 -0.63
CA VAL A 296 1.02 6.19 -0.66
C VAL A 296 0.54 6.16 -2.10
N CYS A 297 -0.26 5.17 -2.44
CA CYS A 297 -0.85 5.02 -3.77
C CYS A 297 -1.82 6.16 -4.06
N ARG A 298 -1.66 6.80 -5.20
CA ARG A 298 -2.52 7.87 -5.75
C ARG A 298 -2.83 7.58 -7.21
N ARG A 299 -3.73 8.39 -7.80
CA ARG A 299 -3.97 8.35 -9.25
C ARG A 299 -2.77 8.92 -9.99
N PRO A 300 -2.41 8.38 -11.14
CA PRO A 300 -1.44 9.03 -12.04
C PRO A 300 -2.11 10.21 -12.74
N TYR A 301 -1.46 10.80 -13.72
CA TYR A 301 -2.16 11.68 -14.66
C TYR A 301 -3.16 10.90 -15.50
N ASP A 302 -4.25 11.53 -15.96
CA ASP A 302 -5.25 10.89 -16.81
C ASP A 302 -4.64 10.28 -18.07
N THR A 303 -3.62 10.94 -18.64
CA THR A 303 -2.86 10.46 -19.80
C THR A 303 -2.11 9.16 -19.57
N ASP A 304 -1.81 8.83 -18.32
CA ASP A 304 -1.03 7.64 -17.94
C ASP A 304 -1.92 6.43 -17.57
N GLU A 305 -3.25 6.61 -17.43
CA GLU A 305 -4.14 5.53 -16.97
C GLU A 305 -4.13 4.28 -17.87
N GLY A 306 -3.81 4.42 -19.15
CA GLY A 306 -3.65 3.30 -20.09
C GLY A 306 -2.24 2.75 -20.23
N SER A 307 -1.25 3.31 -19.52
CA SER A 307 0.17 2.99 -19.70
C SER A 307 0.74 2.15 -18.54
N ASP A 308 1.78 1.35 -18.81
CA ASP A 308 2.52 0.60 -17.78
C ASP A 308 3.58 1.46 -17.06
N VAL A 309 3.22 2.71 -16.74
CA VAL A 309 4.11 3.69 -16.13
C VAL A 309 3.52 4.17 -14.80
N VAL A 310 4.38 4.42 -13.83
CA VAL A 310 4.00 5.04 -12.55
C VAL A 310 4.70 6.38 -12.39
N ARG A 311 4.04 7.31 -11.69
CA ARG A 311 4.58 8.65 -11.43
C ARG A 311 5.12 8.78 -10.02
N MET A 312 6.29 9.38 -9.89
CA MET A 312 6.99 9.57 -8.61
C MET A 312 7.72 10.91 -8.58
N SER A 313 7.89 11.52 -7.41
CA SER A 313 8.65 12.76 -7.30
C SER A 313 10.12 12.54 -7.63
N LYS A 314 10.76 13.55 -8.21
CA LYS A 314 12.20 13.56 -8.53
C LYS A 314 13.07 13.26 -7.30
N SER A 315 12.69 13.77 -6.13
CA SER A 315 13.38 13.51 -4.87
C SER A 315 13.39 12.01 -4.53
N ASN A 316 12.24 11.34 -4.68
CA ASN A 316 12.13 9.90 -4.43
C ASN A 316 12.92 9.08 -5.45
N MET A 317 12.91 9.48 -6.71
CA MET A 317 13.70 8.83 -7.76
C MET A 317 15.20 8.92 -7.43
N LYS A 318 15.68 10.10 -7.02
CA LYS A 318 17.08 10.28 -6.57
C LYS A 318 17.42 9.41 -5.36
N LEU A 319 16.52 9.32 -4.36
CA LEU A 319 16.73 8.46 -3.19
C LEU A 319 16.76 6.96 -3.54
N LEU A 320 15.99 6.55 -4.54
CA LEU A 320 16.05 5.19 -5.08
C LEU A 320 17.23 4.98 -6.03
N GLY A 321 17.90 6.05 -6.50
CA GLY A 321 18.98 5.97 -7.49
C GLY A 321 18.52 5.47 -8.85
N ILE A 322 17.37 5.98 -9.30
CA ILE A 322 16.73 5.65 -10.57
C ILE A 322 16.49 6.92 -11.39
N ASP A 323 16.44 6.76 -12.68
CA ASP A 323 16.18 7.81 -13.66
C ASP A 323 14.82 7.58 -14.35
N ASN A 324 14.35 8.54 -15.16
CA ASN A 324 13.14 8.38 -15.96
C ASN A 324 13.24 7.12 -16.84
N MET A 325 12.15 6.37 -16.95
CA MET A 325 12.03 5.09 -17.65
C MET A 325 12.85 3.93 -17.04
N ASP A 326 13.56 4.13 -15.93
CA ASP A 326 14.05 3.00 -15.14
C ASP A 326 12.88 2.23 -14.52
N ARG A 327 13.15 1.01 -14.06
CA ARG A 327 12.10 0.17 -13.49
C ARG A 327 12.19 0.07 -11.98
N VAL A 328 11.00 0.04 -11.36
CA VAL A 328 10.81 -0.23 -9.94
C VAL A 328 9.94 -1.46 -9.76
N ILE A 329 10.13 -2.15 -8.64
CA ILE A 329 9.29 -3.26 -8.23
C ILE A 329 8.33 -2.74 -7.17
N LEU A 330 7.07 -2.61 -7.55
CA LEU A 330 5.98 -2.29 -6.62
C LEU A 330 5.59 -3.56 -5.87
N ARG A 331 5.44 -3.46 -4.54
CA ARG A 331 4.97 -4.57 -3.71
C ARG A 331 3.81 -4.12 -2.83
N HIS A 332 2.72 -4.83 -2.93
CA HIS A 332 1.59 -4.67 -2.03
C HIS A 332 1.07 -6.05 -1.63
N LYS A 333 0.90 -6.27 -0.32
CA LYS A 333 0.58 -7.60 0.20
C LYS A 333 1.58 -8.62 -0.35
N ASN A 334 1.11 -9.68 -1.02
CA ASN A 334 1.96 -10.73 -1.63
C ASN A 334 2.16 -10.57 -3.13
N LYS A 335 1.67 -9.48 -3.69
CA LYS A 335 1.81 -9.21 -5.12
C LYS A 335 3.00 -8.29 -5.36
N SER A 336 3.67 -8.50 -6.48
CA SER A 336 4.76 -7.65 -6.93
C SER A 336 4.73 -7.48 -8.43
N LEU A 337 5.03 -6.28 -8.91
CA LEU A 337 5.01 -5.91 -10.30
C LEU A 337 6.22 -5.02 -10.61
N SER A 338 6.92 -5.30 -11.72
CA SER A 338 8.00 -4.43 -12.22
C SER A 338 7.42 -3.52 -13.28
N VAL A 339 7.54 -2.20 -13.07
CA VAL A 339 6.95 -1.15 -13.92
C VAL A 339 7.96 -0.04 -14.17
N ALA A 340 7.82 0.67 -15.30
CA ALA A 340 8.60 1.85 -15.59
C ALA A 340 8.16 3.03 -14.72
N VAL A 341 9.07 3.94 -14.42
CA VAL A 341 8.80 5.13 -13.61
C VAL A 341 9.06 6.40 -14.41
N LEU A 342 8.19 7.38 -14.25
CA LEU A 342 8.37 8.75 -14.73
C LEU A 342 8.27 9.73 -13.57
N GLU A 343 8.94 10.86 -13.74
CA GLU A 343 8.88 11.97 -12.78
C GLU A 343 7.50 12.63 -12.80
N ILE A 344 7.02 13.06 -11.63
CA ILE A 344 5.91 14.00 -11.52
C ILE A 344 6.49 15.38 -11.86
N ASP A 345 6.21 15.87 -13.03
CA ASP A 345 6.72 17.11 -13.63
C ASP A 345 5.73 18.28 -13.46
N ASP A 346 4.43 17.99 -13.35
CA ASP A 346 3.38 18.98 -13.09
C ASP A 346 2.65 18.66 -11.78
N ASN A 347 2.98 19.43 -10.73
CA ASN A 347 2.38 19.25 -9.42
C ASN A 347 0.89 19.62 -9.42
N ASP A 348 0.50 20.67 -10.13
CA ASP A 348 -0.88 21.14 -10.16
C ASP A 348 -1.78 20.15 -10.88
N MET A 349 -1.31 19.57 -11.98
CA MET A 349 -2.01 18.51 -12.67
C MET A 349 -2.15 17.27 -11.79
N PHE A 350 -1.11 16.91 -11.05
CA PHE A 350 -1.18 15.78 -10.11
C PHE A 350 -2.19 16.03 -8.98
N TYR A 351 -2.27 17.25 -8.47
CA TYR A 351 -3.23 17.61 -7.43
C TYR A 351 -4.69 17.69 -7.90
N LYS A 352 -4.95 17.93 -9.18
CA LYS A 352 -6.31 17.85 -9.73
C LYS A 352 -6.91 16.44 -9.59
N GLU A 353 -6.08 15.42 -9.78
CA GLU A 353 -6.48 14.02 -9.72
C GLU A 353 -6.45 13.44 -8.30
N ASN A 354 -5.81 14.11 -7.37
CA ASN A 354 -5.57 13.60 -6.03
C ASN A 354 -5.94 14.63 -4.97
N LEU A 355 -6.28 14.13 -3.78
CA LEU A 355 -6.31 14.98 -2.61
C LEU A 355 -4.91 15.52 -2.34
N PRO A 356 -4.77 16.79 -1.92
CA PRO A 356 -3.48 17.38 -1.59
C PRO A 356 -2.74 16.55 -0.55
N ILE A 357 -1.54 16.12 -0.91
CA ILE A 357 -0.64 15.37 -0.05
C ILE A 357 0.79 15.85 -0.30
N ASN A 358 1.68 15.52 0.61
CA ASN A 358 3.09 15.70 0.31
C ASN A 358 3.48 14.78 -0.86
N ILE A 359 3.83 15.38 -2.00
CA ILE A 359 4.15 14.66 -3.25
C ILE A 359 5.31 13.68 -3.06
N ASN A 360 6.20 13.94 -2.09
CA ASN A 360 7.28 13.03 -1.74
C ASN A 360 6.81 11.78 -0.97
N ASN A 361 5.56 11.72 -0.55
CA ASN A 361 4.97 10.53 0.06
C ASN A 361 4.07 9.77 -0.93
N ALA A 362 3.93 10.25 -2.16
CA ALA A 362 2.99 9.73 -3.14
C ALA A 362 3.65 8.96 -4.28
N ILE A 363 2.89 8.04 -4.86
CA ILE A 363 3.16 7.38 -6.13
C ILE A 363 1.86 7.26 -6.92
N GLY A 364 1.84 7.81 -8.14
CA GLY A 364 0.72 7.69 -9.08
C GLY A 364 0.74 6.32 -9.75
N ILE A 365 -0.28 5.50 -9.54
CA ILE A 365 -0.36 4.13 -10.08
C ILE A 365 -1.65 4.00 -10.90
N PRO A 366 -1.58 3.65 -12.20
CA PRO A 366 -2.74 3.38 -13.06
C PRO A 366 -3.69 2.30 -12.52
N VAL A 367 -4.97 2.40 -12.85
CA VAL A 367 -6.03 1.49 -12.35
C VAL A 367 -5.69 0.02 -12.62
N HIS A 368 -5.28 -0.32 -13.83
CA HIS A 368 -4.98 -1.71 -14.20
C HIS A 368 -3.79 -2.28 -13.42
N LEU A 369 -2.76 -1.47 -13.11
CA LEU A 369 -1.62 -1.88 -12.27
C LEU A 369 -2.04 -2.02 -10.81
N ARG A 370 -2.92 -1.13 -10.31
CA ARG A 370 -3.51 -1.26 -8.96
C ARG A 370 -4.28 -2.59 -8.83
N LYS A 371 -5.07 -2.94 -9.86
CA LYS A 371 -5.80 -4.21 -9.93
C LYS A 371 -4.85 -5.41 -9.89
N GLN A 372 -3.77 -5.40 -10.67
CA GLN A 372 -2.74 -6.45 -10.65
C GLN A 372 -2.07 -6.59 -9.28
N LEU A 373 -1.81 -5.48 -8.58
CA LEU A 373 -1.22 -5.45 -7.25
C LEU A 373 -2.20 -5.78 -6.12
N GLY A 374 -3.50 -5.83 -6.40
CA GLY A 374 -4.54 -6.04 -5.39
C GLY A 374 -4.71 -4.82 -4.47
N ILE A 375 -4.48 -3.61 -4.98
CA ILE A 375 -4.70 -2.36 -4.27
C ILE A 375 -6.16 -1.96 -4.48
N THR A 376 -6.95 -2.04 -3.43
CA THR A 376 -8.38 -1.72 -3.46
C THR A 376 -8.69 -0.30 -3.00
N ARG A 377 -7.70 0.40 -2.41
CA ARG A 377 -7.83 1.76 -1.90
C ARG A 377 -6.72 2.64 -2.46
N LEU A 378 -7.06 3.86 -2.89
CA LEU A 378 -6.08 4.84 -3.36
C LEU A 378 -5.08 5.27 -2.29
N ASN A 379 -5.43 5.10 -1.01
CA ASN A 379 -4.59 5.50 0.12
C ASN A 379 -3.72 4.36 0.67
N ALA A 380 -3.63 3.24 -0.03
CA ALA A 380 -2.80 2.11 0.40
C ALA A 380 -1.31 2.44 0.28
N VAL A 381 -0.54 2.10 1.30
CA VAL A 381 0.91 2.21 1.25
C VAL A 381 1.50 1.07 0.45
N VAL A 382 2.23 1.40 -0.59
CA VAL A 382 2.91 0.49 -1.50
C VAL A 382 4.41 0.55 -1.22
N LYS A 383 5.04 -0.60 -1.08
CA LYS A 383 6.49 -0.68 -0.99
C LYS A 383 7.08 -0.62 -2.40
N VAL A 384 7.94 0.36 -2.62
CA VAL A 384 8.64 0.58 -3.89
C VAL A 384 10.09 0.16 -3.72
N ASP A 385 10.51 -0.85 -4.44
CA ASP A 385 11.89 -1.33 -4.46
C ASP A 385 12.53 -0.96 -5.81
N ARG A 386 13.80 -0.60 -5.77
CA ARG A 386 14.62 -0.48 -7.00
C ARG A 386 14.65 -1.83 -7.72
N ASP A 387 14.41 -1.85 -9.03
CA ASP A 387 14.61 -3.06 -9.85
C ASP A 387 16.12 -3.23 -10.17
N THR A 388 16.83 -3.87 -9.24
CA THR A 388 18.27 -4.10 -9.34
C THR A 388 18.62 -4.92 -10.58
N GLY A 389 17.76 -5.85 -10.98
CA GLY A 389 17.96 -6.69 -12.16
C GLY A 389 17.90 -5.88 -13.47
N PHE A 390 16.96 -4.94 -13.56
CA PHE A 390 16.86 -4.05 -14.70
C PHE A 390 18.07 -3.13 -14.79
N ILE A 391 18.42 -2.45 -13.70
CA ILE A 391 19.55 -1.50 -13.66
C ILE A 391 20.87 -2.22 -13.96
N PHE A 392 21.06 -3.42 -13.41
CA PHE A 392 22.24 -4.21 -13.69
C PHE A 392 22.37 -4.55 -15.18
N ARG A 393 21.29 -5.01 -15.82
CA ARG A 393 21.28 -5.28 -17.27
C ARG A 393 21.52 -4.04 -18.11
N LYS A 394 20.87 -2.92 -17.76
CA LYS A 394 21.04 -1.64 -18.42
C LYS A 394 22.51 -1.20 -18.37
N SER A 395 23.12 -1.22 -17.17
CA SER A 395 24.53 -0.84 -16.99
C SER A 395 25.48 -1.79 -17.71
N ILE A 396 25.18 -3.09 -17.76
CA ILE A 396 25.97 -4.05 -18.54
C ILE A 396 25.92 -3.69 -20.02
N ASN A 397 24.73 -3.48 -20.57
CA ASN A 397 24.59 -3.19 -22.01
C ASN A 397 25.27 -1.87 -22.40
N GLU A 398 25.18 -0.84 -21.54
CA GLU A 398 25.78 0.47 -21.81
C GLU A 398 27.32 0.50 -21.68
N GLN A 399 27.89 -0.32 -20.81
CA GLN A 399 29.31 -0.23 -20.46
C GLN A 399 30.16 -1.39 -20.91
N ILE A 400 29.62 -2.62 -20.90
CA ILE A 400 30.39 -3.82 -21.25
C ILE A 400 30.75 -3.85 -22.74
N VAL A 401 29.82 -3.47 -23.59
CA VAL A 401 30.06 -3.49 -25.04
C VAL A 401 31.22 -2.58 -25.45
N PRO A 402 31.29 -1.31 -25.01
CA PRO A 402 32.47 -0.45 -25.28
C PRO A 402 33.77 -1.01 -24.70
N ILE A 403 33.75 -1.54 -23.47
CA ILE A 403 34.92 -2.09 -22.81
C ILE A 403 35.45 -3.33 -23.58
N LEU A 404 34.56 -4.24 -23.94
CA LEU A 404 34.92 -5.42 -24.72
C LEU A 404 35.50 -5.04 -26.09
N LEU A 405 34.87 -4.07 -26.79
CA LEU A 405 35.38 -3.60 -28.07
C LEU A 405 36.76 -2.98 -27.94
N THR A 406 37.01 -2.18 -26.89
CA THR A 406 38.31 -1.59 -26.61
C THR A 406 39.36 -2.66 -26.31
N LEU A 407 39.05 -3.62 -25.48
CA LEU A 407 39.96 -4.72 -25.15
C LEU A 407 40.27 -5.61 -26.36
N PHE A 408 39.25 -5.91 -27.18
CA PHE A 408 39.42 -6.65 -28.43
C PHE A 408 40.31 -5.86 -29.41
N SER A 409 40.07 -4.57 -29.60
CA SER A 409 40.85 -3.73 -30.50
C SER A 409 42.33 -3.67 -30.10
N VAL A 410 42.62 -3.48 -28.79
CA VAL A 410 44.01 -3.46 -28.29
C VAL A 410 44.73 -4.77 -28.56
N ASN A 411 44.03 -5.91 -28.44
CA ASN A 411 44.63 -7.25 -28.61
C ASN A 411 44.83 -7.64 -30.07
N VAL A 412 43.94 -7.20 -30.97
CA VAL A 412 44.08 -7.41 -32.41
C VAL A 412 45.34 -6.65 -32.94
N PHE A 413 45.67 -5.48 -32.37
CA PHE A 413 46.86 -4.72 -32.75
C PHE A 413 48.16 -5.24 -32.13
N ARG A 414 48.12 -6.14 -31.11
CA ARG A 414 49.28 -6.64 -30.37
C ARG A 414 49.68 -8.08 -30.68
N ASP A 415 48.96 -8.75 -31.56
CA ASP A 415 49.17 -10.20 -31.88
C ASP A 415 49.26 -11.12 -30.65
N GLU A 416 48.62 -10.76 -29.56
CA GLU A 416 48.61 -11.55 -28.33
C GLU A 416 47.51 -12.62 -28.34
N ASN A 417 47.76 -13.67 -27.57
CA ASN A 417 46.89 -14.81 -27.45
C ASN A 417 45.48 -14.42 -26.97
N ILE A 418 44.46 -14.60 -27.83
CA ILE A 418 43.04 -14.22 -27.60
C ILE A 418 42.52 -14.72 -26.25
N TRP A 419 42.97 -15.86 -25.78
CA TRP A 419 42.58 -16.44 -24.50
C TRP A 419 43.01 -15.59 -23.28
N LYS A 420 44.17 -14.94 -23.34
CA LYS A 420 44.59 -14.00 -22.29
C LYS A 420 43.65 -12.81 -22.20
N SER A 421 43.19 -12.29 -23.32
CA SER A 421 42.25 -11.19 -23.41
C SER A 421 40.88 -11.53 -22.87
N VAL A 422 40.39 -12.71 -23.21
CA VAL A 422 39.13 -13.24 -22.65
C VAL A 422 39.23 -13.37 -21.13
N LEU A 423 40.32 -13.92 -20.61
CA LEU A 423 40.53 -14.06 -19.17
C LEU A 423 40.62 -12.71 -18.46
N LEU A 424 41.37 -11.75 -19.06
CA LEU A 424 41.51 -10.40 -18.51
C LEU A 424 40.19 -9.65 -18.50
N SER A 425 39.39 -9.79 -19.57
CA SER A 425 38.05 -9.24 -19.65
C SER A 425 37.12 -9.82 -18.62
N LEU A 426 37.18 -11.12 -18.39
CA LEU A 426 36.36 -11.84 -17.41
C LEU A 426 36.65 -11.38 -15.96
N LEU A 427 37.89 -10.94 -15.69
CA LEU A 427 38.28 -10.36 -14.41
C LEU A 427 37.99 -8.85 -14.31
N ALA A 428 38.31 -8.08 -15.38
CA ALA A 428 38.20 -6.63 -15.36
C ALA A 428 36.73 -6.14 -15.39
N VAL A 429 35.87 -6.79 -16.20
CA VAL A 429 34.48 -6.36 -16.36
C VAL A 429 33.70 -6.32 -15.04
N PRO A 430 33.69 -7.36 -14.19
CA PRO A 430 33.01 -7.30 -12.89
C PRO A 430 33.53 -6.16 -12.00
N ILE A 431 34.83 -5.92 -12.01
CA ILE A 431 35.46 -4.85 -11.21
C ILE A 431 35.00 -3.48 -11.69
N VAL A 432 35.05 -3.22 -13.00
CA VAL A 432 34.59 -1.95 -13.58
C VAL A 432 33.11 -1.72 -13.31
N VAL A 433 32.27 -2.73 -13.52
CA VAL A 433 30.83 -2.66 -13.24
C VAL A 433 30.59 -2.38 -11.75
N TYR A 434 31.34 -3.03 -10.86
CA TYR A 434 31.23 -2.81 -9.41
C TYR A 434 31.54 -1.35 -9.02
N PHE A 435 32.61 -0.77 -9.57
CA PHE A 435 32.98 0.62 -9.28
C PHE A 435 32.00 1.61 -9.91
N ASN A 436 31.59 1.41 -11.16
CA ASN A 436 30.63 2.28 -11.84
C ASN A 436 29.27 2.33 -11.17
N LEU A 437 28.82 1.22 -10.59
CA LEU A 437 27.56 1.17 -9.84
C LEU A 437 27.71 1.62 -8.37
N SER A 438 28.90 2.01 -7.93
CA SER A 438 29.15 2.42 -6.54
C SER A 438 28.28 3.60 -6.10
N GLY A 439 28.08 4.59 -6.98
CA GLY A 439 27.20 5.75 -6.74
C GLY A 439 25.76 5.32 -6.48
N LYS A 440 25.21 4.43 -7.31
CA LYS A 440 23.83 3.90 -7.14
C LYS A 440 23.72 2.99 -5.91
N ARG A 441 24.77 2.20 -5.61
CA ARG A 441 24.80 1.31 -4.44
C ARG A 441 24.78 2.08 -3.12
N ASN A 442 25.44 3.23 -3.06
CA ASN A 442 25.50 4.07 -1.86
C ASN A 442 24.22 4.89 -1.64
N GLN A 443 23.39 5.06 -2.67
CA GLN A 443 22.08 5.68 -2.53
C GLN A 443 21.13 4.70 -1.84
N ARG A 444 20.82 5.00 -0.58
CA ARG A 444 19.87 4.21 0.22
C ARG A 444 18.56 4.97 0.27
N GLY A 445 17.49 4.35 -0.22
CA GLY A 445 16.13 4.83 0.03
C GLY A 445 15.85 4.91 1.53
N ALA A 446 14.84 5.64 1.92
CA ALA A 446 14.36 5.66 3.29
C ALA A 446 13.91 4.23 3.67
N LYS A 447 14.68 3.58 4.54
CA LYS A 447 14.29 2.30 5.16
C LYS A 447 13.09 2.49 6.06
#